data_5a8a6112be14f6e9a2a11bbffc56b0b0
#
_entry.id   5a8a6112be14f6e9a2a11bbffc56b0b0
#
_cell.length_a   1.000
_cell.length_b   1.000
_cell.length_c   1.000
_cell.angle_alpha   90.00
_cell.angle_beta   90.00
_cell.angle_gamma   90.00
#
_symmetry.space_group_name_H-M   'P 1'
#
loop_
_entity.id
_entity.type
_entity.pdbx_description
1 polymer ?
#
loop_
_entity_poly.entity_id
_entity_poly.type
_entity_poly.pdbx_seq_one_letter_code
_entity_poly.pdbx_strand_id
1 'polypeptide(L)'
;MLFRSTFGASEITVSELNPQKREIIRGYQVADHVVAADAPDLEQQLLDISGGGYDLLIDCVGVPSAFNTGLRALKPEFYMRATAVGLPHAQFPLDYERLVLKQVLLRGSKGHNFDEFKTVINAMASGRISVKKYISRRIKLEEVQAGFEAMKAARGLDTKVIIETQ
;
A
#
# COMPACT_ATOMS: atom_id res chain seq x y z
N MET A 1 3.73 10.34 14.41
CA MET A 1 2.46 10.77 13.81
C MET A 1 2.25 9.98 12.53
N LEU A 2 1.12 9.35 12.37
CA LEU A 2 0.85 8.43 11.28
C LEU A 2 0.51 9.17 9.98
N PHE A 3 0.90 8.59 8.84
CA PHE A 3 0.61 9.11 7.49
C PHE A 3 -0.87 9.44 7.30
N ARG A 4 -1.76 8.63 7.86
CA ARG A 4 -3.22 8.79 7.81
C ARG A 4 -3.72 10.13 8.35
N SER A 5 -3.19 10.57 9.50
CA SER A 5 -3.62 11.83 10.12
C SER A 5 -3.20 13.05 9.31
N THR A 6 -2.20 12.91 8.45
CA THR A 6 -1.73 13.96 7.54
C THR A 6 -2.67 14.15 6.35
N PHE A 7 -3.35 13.08 5.90
CA PHE A 7 -4.22 13.06 4.72
C PHE A 7 -5.69 12.74 5.04
N GLY A 8 -6.05 12.68 6.31
CA GLY A 8 -7.44 12.59 6.77
C GLY A 8 -8.05 11.19 6.82
N ALA A 9 -7.28 10.11 6.59
CA ALA A 9 -7.80 8.77 6.77
C ALA A 9 -8.05 8.49 8.28
N SER A 10 -9.26 8.09 8.65
CA SER A 10 -9.64 7.73 10.01
C SER A 10 -9.14 6.33 10.38
N GLU A 11 -9.16 5.42 9.40
CA GLU A 11 -8.79 4.01 9.58
C GLU A 11 -8.08 3.49 8.32
N ILE A 12 -7.07 2.65 8.51
CA ILE A 12 -6.32 2.00 7.43
C ILE A 12 -6.22 0.51 7.71
N THR A 13 -6.71 -0.30 6.77
CA THR A 13 -6.49 -1.75 6.75
C THR A 13 -5.54 -2.10 5.62
N VAL A 14 -4.56 -2.93 5.90
CA VAL A 14 -3.62 -3.47 4.92
C VAL A 14 -3.81 -4.98 4.81
N SER A 15 -4.00 -5.48 3.59
CA SER A 15 -3.93 -6.91 3.28
C SER A 15 -2.55 -7.24 2.69
N GLU A 16 -1.86 -8.23 3.25
CA GLU A 16 -0.53 -8.65 2.81
C GLU A 16 -0.44 -10.18 2.88
N LEU A 17 0.09 -10.79 1.81
CA LEU A 17 0.22 -12.23 1.68
C LEU A 17 1.32 -12.80 2.60
N ASN A 18 2.48 -12.11 2.66
CA ASN A 18 3.63 -12.60 3.40
C ASN A 18 3.48 -12.36 4.92
N PRO A 19 3.46 -13.41 5.77
CA PRO A 19 3.29 -13.26 7.21
C PRO A 19 4.41 -12.43 7.86
N GLN A 20 5.65 -12.54 7.41
CA GLN A 20 6.76 -11.74 7.93
C GLN A 20 6.60 -10.26 7.60
N LYS A 21 6.11 -9.94 6.39
CA LYS A 21 5.77 -8.55 6.04
C LYS A 21 4.63 -8.01 6.89
N ARG A 22 3.62 -8.82 7.19
CA ARG A 22 2.54 -8.41 8.10
C ARG A 22 3.08 -7.95 9.45
N GLU A 23 4.05 -8.68 10.03
CA GLU A 23 4.68 -8.28 11.29
C GLU A 23 5.50 -6.98 11.15
N ILE A 24 6.23 -6.82 10.05
CA ILE A 24 6.95 -5.57 9.75
C ILE A 24 5.98 -4.38 9.67
N ILE A 25 4.84 -4.54 8.96
CA ILE A 25 3.83 -3.50 8.82
C ILE A 25 3.21 -3.15 10.18
N ARG A 26 2.92 -4.14 11.02
CA ARG A 26 2.46 -3.91 12.41
C ARG A 26 3.49 -3.12 13.22
N GLY A 27 4.76 -3.49 13.12
CA GLY A 27 5.86 -2.77 13.77
C GLY A 27 5.99 -1.32 13.33
N TYR A 28 5.62 -1.00 12.07
CA TYR A 28 5.60 0.36 11.58
C TYR A 28 4.46 1.22 12.14
N GLN A 29 3.41 0.60 12.66
CA GLN A 29 2.23 1.31 13.18
C GLN A 29 1.63 2.30 12.15
N VAL A 30 1.54 1.89 10.89
CA VAL A 30 1.00 2.70 9.78
C VAL A 30 -0.39 2.29 9.37
N ALA A 31 -0.84 1.16 9.85
CA ALA A 31 -2.18 0.63 9.64
C ALA A 31 -2.80 0.29 11.01
N ASP A 32 -4.11 0.38 11.09
CA ASP A 32 -4.87 -0.03 12.27
C ASP A 32 -5.07 -1.54 12.27
N HIS A 33 -5.28 -2.10 11.07
CA HIS A 33 -5.49 -3.53 10.85
C HIS A 33 -4.54 -4.04 9.79
N VAL A 34 -4.01 -5.24 10.01
CA VAL A 34 -3.17 -5.97 9.05
C VAL A 34 -3.68 -7.39 8.96
N VAL A 35 -4.25 -7.73 7.81
CA VAL A 35 -4.90 -9.02 7.54
C VAL A 35 -4.13 -9.87 6.54
N ALA A 36 -4.39 -11.17 6.53
CA ALA A 36 -3.79 -12.09 5.57
C ALA A 36 -4.54 -11.99 4.22
N ALA A 37 -3.81 -11.69 3.14
CA ALA A 37 -4.41 -11.54 1.82
C ALA A 37 -4.88 -12.87 1.19
N ASP A 38 -4.47 -14.00 1.75
CA ASP A 38 -4.85 -15.37 1.37
C ASP A 38 -5.91 -15.98 2.29
N ALA A 39 -6.48 -15.21 3.22
CA ALA A 39 -7.57 -15.70 4.05
C ALA A 39 -8.80 -16.05 3.18
N PRO A 40 -9.42 -17.22 3.35
CA PRO A 40 -10.54 -17.66 2.52
C PRO A 40 -11.79 -16.77 2.68
N ASP A 41 -11.89 -16.09 3.81
CA ASP A 41 -12.98 -15.17 4.19
C ASP A 41 -12.53 -13.70 4.20
N LEU A 42 -11.46 -13.36 3.48
CA LEU A 42 -10.86 -12.02 3.49
C LEU A 42 -11.88 -10.90 3.23
N GLU A 43 -12.78 -11.09 2.27
CA GLU A 43 -13.82 -10.09 1.96
C GLU A 43 -14.69 -9.80 3.19
N GLN A 44 -15.17 -10.86 3.85
CA GLN A 44 -16.00 -10.72 5.05
C GLN A 44 -15.21 -10.06 6.19
N GLN A 45 -13.96 -10.48 6.42
CA GLN A 45 -13.09 -9.82 7.42
C GLN A 45 -12.94 -8.33 7.17
N LEU A 46 -12.74 -7.92 5.91
CA LEU A 46 -12.61 -6.51 5.54
C LEU A 46 -13.91 -5.72 5.80
N LEU A 47 -15.07 -6.31 5.50
CA LEU A 47 -16.37 -5.70 5.76
C LEU A 47 -16.66 -5.58 7.26
N ASP A 48 -16.33 -6.61 8.04
CA ASP A 48 -16.53 -6.61 9.49
C ASP A 48 -15.63 -5.56 10.18
N ILE A 49 -14.35 -5.49 9.79
CA ILE A 49 -13.40 -4.50 10.31
C ILE A 49 -13.88 -3.07 10.03
N SER A 50 -14.31 -2.80 8.81
CA SER A 50 -14.72 -1.46 8.37
C SER A 50 -16.14 -1.06 8.77
N GLY A 51 -16.91 -1.97 9.35
CA GLY A 51 -18.32 -1.72 9.67
C GLY A 51 -19.21 -1.55 8.44
N GLY A 52 -18.92 -2.28 7.37
CA GLY A 52 -19.73 -2.32 6.15
C GLY A 52 -19.06 -1.81 4.87
N GLY A 53 -17.77 -1.50 4.93
CA GLY A 53 -16.95 -1.20 3.75
C GLY A 53 -16.07 0.05 3.89
N TYR A 54 -15.18 0.19 2.93
CA TYR A 54 -14.20 1.28 2.86
C TYR A 54 -14.61 2.36 1.86
N ASP A 55 -14.14 3.59 2.06
CA ASP A 55 -14.35 4.71 1.14
C ASP A 55 -13.31 4.73 0.00
N LEU A 56 -12.15 4.12 0.23
CA LEU A 56 -11.01 4.17 -0.67
C LEU A 56 -10.28 2.83 -0.72
N LEU A 57 -10.03 2.36 -1.94
CA LEU A 57 -9.09 1.27 -2.25
C LEU A 57 -7.80 1.85 -2.84
N ILE A 58 -6.65 1.40 -2.34
CA ILE A 58 -5.35 1.64 -2.97
C ILE A 58 -4.71 0.29 -3.27
N ASP A 59 -4.59 -0.05 -4.55
CA ASP A 59 -3.88 -1.25 -4.98
C ASP A 59 -2.42 -0.95 -5.27
N CYS A 60 -1.53 -1.59 -4.52
CA CYS A 60 -0.08 -1.48 -4.69
C CYS A 60 0.56 -2.73 -5.31
N VAL A 61 -0.24 -3.73 -5.68
CA VAL A 61 0.25 -5.06 -6.08
C VAL A 61 0.05 -5.32 -7.57
N GLY A 62 -1.06 -4.89 -8.15
CA GLY A 62 -1.41 -5.17 -9.55
C GLY A 62 -1.87 -6.61 -9.79
N VAL A 63 -2.44 -7.26 -8.78
CA VAL A 63 -2.99 -8.63 -8.88
C VAL A 63 -4.51 -8.57 -8.92
N PRO A 64 -5.16 -9.17 -9.96
CA PRO A 64 -6.61 -9.09 -10.13
C PRO A 64 -7.42 -9.54 -8.93
N SER A 65 -7.04 -10.64 -8.27
CA SER A 65 -7.76 -11.14 -7.09
C SER A 65 -7.72 -10.14 -5.94
N ALA A 66 -6.57 -9.53 -5.65
CA ALA A 66 -6.44 -8.53 -4.60
C ALA A 66 -7.28 -7.29 -4.89
N PHE A 67 -7.20 -6.77 -6.12
CA PHE A 67 -7.96 -5.59 -6.54
C PHE A 67 -9.47 -5.82 -6.48
N ASN A 68 -9.94 -6.94 -7.04
CA ASN A 68 -11.37 -7.26 -7.06
C ASN A 68 -11.93 -7.50 -5.66
N THR A 69 -11.18 -8.16 -4.76
CA THR A 69 -11.55 -8.27 -3.35
C THR A 69 -11.67 -6.89 -2.70
N GLY A 70 -10.71 -5.99 -2.96
CA GLY A 70 -10.80 -4.61 -2.50
C GLY A 70 -12.00 -3.85 -3.05
N LEU A 71 -12.36 -4.03 -4.33
CA LEU A 71 -13.57 -3.44 -4.92
C LEU A 71 -14.85 -3.93 -4.22
N ARG A 72 -14.93 -5.22 -3.91
CA ARG A 72 -16.08 -5.78 -3.19
C ARG A 72 -16.17 -5.25 -1.76
N ALA A 73 -15.03 -5.01 -1.12
CA ALA A 73 -14.95 -4.45 0.22
C ALA A 73 -15.18 -2.92 0.31
N LEU A 74 -15.38 -2.22 -0.81
CA LEU A 74 -15.84 -0.83 -0.76
C LEU A 74 -17.30 -0.75 -0.28
N LYS A 75 -17.68 0.37 0.35
CA LYS A 75 -19.06 0.63 0.77
C LYS A 75 -20.05 0.45 -0.39
N PRO A 76 -21.30 0.05 -0.12
CA PRO A 76 -22.34 -0.08 -1.14
C PRO A 76 -22.91 1.28 -1.58
N GLU A 77 -22.22 2.36 -1.30
CA GLU A 77 -22.58 3.72 -1.65
C GLU A 77 -21.99 4.12 -3.00
N PHE A 78 -22.37 5.31 -3.51
CA PHE A 78 -21.88 5.83 -4.78
C PHE A 78 -20.59 6.62 -4.61
N TYR A 79 -19.82 6.72 -5.72
CA TYR A 79 -18.62 7.53 -5.82
C TYR A 79 -17.45 7.06 -4.94
N MET A 80 -17.39 5.77 -4.67
CA MET A 80 -16.24 5.19 -4.02
C MET A 80 -15.00 5.35 -4.89
N ARG A 81 -13.82 5.34 -4.29
CA ARG A 81 -12.57 5.62 -4.99
C ARG A 81 -11.67 4.39 -5.00
N ALA A 82 -11.06 4.14 -6.15
CA ALA A 82 -10.01 3.14 -6.28
C ALA A 82 -8.80 3.75 -7.01
N THR A 83 -7.63 3.59 -6.44
CA THR A 83 -6.36 4.01 -7.04
C THR A 83 -5.50 2.79 -7.33
N ALA A 84 -5.21 2.55 -8.61
CA ALA A 84 -4.33 1.48 -9.05
C ALA A 84 -2.89 2.03 -9.20
N VAL A 85 -1.97 1.51 -8.39
CA VAL A 85 -0.53 1.83 -8.40
C VAL A 85 0.27 0.63 -8.86
N GLY A 86 -0.16 -0.59 -8.49
CA GLY A 86 0.46 -1.85 -8.89
C GLY A 86 0.39 -2.07 -10.39
N LEU A 87 1.52 -2.43 -11.01
CA LEU A 87 1.57 -2.77 -12.43
C LEU A 87 1.22 -4.24 -12.63
N PRO A 88 0.20 -4.57 -13.42
CA PRO A 88 -0.12 -5.96 -13.73
C PRO A 88 0.93 -6.55 -14.68
N HIS A 89 1.27 -7.82 -14.48
CA HIS A 89 2.19 -8.57 -15.34
C HIS A 89 1.47 -9.44 -16.39
N ALA A 90 0.14 -9.45 -16.38
CA ALA A 90 -0.71 -10.23 -17.27
C ALA A 90 -2.05 -9.52 -17.51
N GLN A 91 -2.96 -10.17 -18.23
CA GLN A 91 -4.33 -9.69 -18.36
C GLN A 91 -4.95 -9.48 -16.98
N PHE A 92 -5.69 -8.40 -16.84
CA PHE A 92 -6.29 -8.00 -15.57
C PHE A 92 -7.83 -8.06 -15.68
N PRO A 93 -8.46 -9.22 -15.44
CA PRO A 93 -9.91 -9.32 -15.38
C PRO A 93 -10.44 -8.49 -14.20
N LEU A 94 -11.26 -7.50 -14.54
CA LEU A 94 -11.85 -6.57 -13.59
C LEU A 94 -13.26 -7.03 -13.23
N ASP A 95 -13.63 -6.93 -11.96
CA ASP A 95 -15.02 -7.07 -11.48
C ASP A 95 -15.83 -5.84 -11.94
N TYR A 96 -16.18 -5.86 -13.22
CA TYR A 96 -16.81 -4.72 -13.90
C TYR A 96 -18.18 -4.39 -13.32
N GLU A 97 -18.93 -5.41 -12.90
CA GLU A 97 -20.24 -5.23 -12.27
C GLU A 97 -20.12 -4.36 -11.01
N ARG A 98 -19.16 -4.67 -10.14
CA ARG A 98 -18.93 -3.91 -8.91
C ARG A 98 -18.47 -2.48 -9.19
N LEU A 99 -17.65 -2.29 -10.21
CA LEU A 99 -17.23 -0.95 -10.64
C LEU A 99 -18.45 -0.09 -11.00
N VAL A 100 -19.39 -0.66 -11.77
CA VAL A 100 -20.59 0.06 -12.24
C VAL A 100 -21.59 0.27 -11.11
N LEU A 101 -21.93 -0.78 -10.36
CA LEU A 101 -22.93 -0.71 -9.31
C LEU A 101 -22.56 0.27 -8.19
N LYS A 102 -21.29 0.40 -7.85
CA LYS A 102 -20.80 1.33 -6.82
C LYS A 102 -20.35 2.67 -7.40
N GLN A 103 -20.49 2.91 -8.71
CA GLN A 103 -20.03 4.11 -9.41
C GLN A 103 -18.59 4.50 -9.02
N VAL A 104 -17.68 3.51 -9.04
CA VAL A 104 -16.31 3.67 -8.55
C VAL A 104 -15.52 4.61 -9.46
N LEU A 105 -14.90 5.62 -8.88
CA LEU A 105 -13.92 6.48 -9.54
C LEU A 105 -12.57 5.76 -9.54
N LEU A 106 -12.27 5.04 -10.62
CA LEU A 106 -11.00 4.34 -10.79
C LEU A 106 -9.95 5.26 -11.43
N ARG A 107 -8.80 5.40 -10.76
CA ARG A 107 -7.66 6.18 -11.23
C ARG A 107 -6.39 5.35 -11.20
N GLY A 108 -5.61 5.38 -12.29
CA GLY A 108 -4.23 4.94 -12.29
C GLY A 108 -3.30 5.99 -11.67
N SER A 109 -2.25 5.56 -10.99
CA SER A 109 -1.21 6.43 -10.45
C SER A 109 0.16 5.84 -10.72
N LYS A 110 1.05 6.63 -11.32
CA LYS A 110 2.44 6.24 -11.62
C LYS A 110 3.36 7.44 -11.46
N GLY A 111 4.43 7.25 -10.68
CA GLY A 111 5.42 8.30 -10.45
C GLY A 111 4.86 9.45 -9.62
N HIS A 112 5.46 10.63 -9.81
CA HIS A 112 5.06 11.87 -9.14
C HIS A 112 5.51 13.05 -9.98
N ASN A 113 4.85 14.19 -9.82
CA ASN A 113 5.30 15.47 -10.34
C ASN A 113 6.12 16.23 -9.30
N PHE A 114 6.68 17.39 -9.71
CA PHE A 114 7.53 18.19 -8.83
C PHE A 114 6.78 18.71 -7.59
N ASP A 115 5.54 19.11 -7.73
CA ASP A 115 4.75 19.66 -6.62
C ASP A 115 4.38 18.59 -5.58
N GLU A 116 4.07 17.38 -6.03
CA GLU A 116 3.86 16.22 -5.16
C GLU A 116 5.13 15.88 -4.39
N PHE A 117 6.29 15.86 -5.07
CA PHE A 117 7.59 15.62 -4.44
C PHE A 117 7.88 16.68 -3.37
N LYS A 118 7.71 17.97 -3.70
CA LYS A 118 7.88 19.09 -2.77
C LYS A 118 6.94 19.00 -1.57
N THR A 119 5.69 18.60 -1.79
CA THR A 119 4.69 18.40 -0.72
C THR A 119 5.15 17.35 0.28
N VAL A 120 5.67 16.21 -0.19
CA VAL A 120 6.20 15.15 0.67
C VAL A 120 7.44 15.61 1.44
N ILE A 121 8.37 16.30 0.78
CA ILE A 121 9.58 16.86 1.45
C ILE A 121 9.17 17.84 2.55
N ASN A 122 8.24 18.75 2.29
CA ASN A 122 7.75 19.69 3.29
C ASN A 122 7.07 19.00 4.47
N ALA A 123 6.32 17.92 4.21
CA ALA A 123 5.70 17.11 5.26
C ALA A 123 6.75 16.37 6.11
N MET A 124 7.85 15.93 5.49
CA MET A 124 8.98 15.33 6.22
C MET A 124 9.75 16.38 7.04
N ALA A 125 10.07 17.53 6.45
CA ALA A 125 10.78 18.61 7.11
C ALA A 125 10.03 19.19 8.31
N SER A 126 8.70 19.26 8.22
CA SER A 126 7.84 19.71 9.33
C SER A 126 7.55 18.60 10.39
N GLY A 127 8.12 17.40 10.23
CA GLY A 127 7.91 16.28 11.16
C GLY A 127 6.52 15.64 11.06
N ARG A 128 5.67 16.05 10.12
CA ARG A 128 4.36 15.43 9.91
C ARG A 128 4.46 13.99 9.40
N ILE A 129 5.53 13.68 8.67
CA ILE A 129 5.84 12.34 8.16
C ILE A 129 7.25 11.97 8.59
N SER A 130 7.44 10.76 9.10
CA SER A 130 8.75 10.17 9.33
C SER A 130 8.92 8.91 8.51
N VAL A 131 9.96 8.89 7.69
CA VAL A 131 10.30 7.74 6.82
C VAL A 131 11.48 6.93 7.35
N LYS A 132 12.13 7.35 8.45
CA LYS A 132 13.34 6.71 8.99
C LYS A 132 13.13 5.22 9.29
N LYS A 133 11.96 4.85 9.79
CA LYS A 133 11.62 3.46 10.14
C LYS A 133 11.48 2.53 8.94
N TYR A 134 11.34 3.07 7.72
CA TYR A 134 11.27 2.27 6.50
C TYR A 134 12.64 1.94 5.92
N ILE A 135 13.71 2.57 6.43
CA ILE A 135 15.08 2.29 5.98
C ILE A 135 15.54 0.99 6.65
N SER A 136 15.57 -0.09 5.88
CA SER A 136 16.01 -1.41 6.35
C SER A 136 17.52 -1.50 6.46
N ARG A 137 18.22 -0.87 5.50
CA ARG A 137 19.69 -0.92 5.43
C ARG A 137 20.26 0.38 4.88
N ARG A 138 21.51 0.62 5.30
CA ARG A 138 22.41 1.60 4.69
C ARG A 138 23.64 0.86 4.23
N ILE A 139 24.05 1.07 3.00
CA ILE A 139 25.20 0.44 2.39
C ILE A 139 26.09 1.48 1.71
N LYS A 140 27.36 1.20 1.58
CA LYS A 140 28.29 2.05 0.84
C LYS A 140 28.14 1.82 -0.67
N LEU A 141 28.66 2.77 -1.47
CA LEU A 141 28.60 2.68 -2.92
C LEU A 141 29.31 1.42 -3.46
N GLU A 142 30.43 1.02 -2.84
CA GLU A 142 31.20 -0.17 -3.21
C GLU A 142 30.44 -1.47 -2.94
N GLU A 143 29.43 -1.43 -2.07
CA GLU A 143 28.62 -2.60 -1.66
C GLU A 143 27.35 -2.77 -2.49
N VAL A 144 27.11 -1.93 -3.51
CA VAL A 144 25.84 -1.89 -4.27
C VAL A 144 25.48 -3.24 -4.86
N GLN A 145 26.43 -3.96 -5.47
CA GLN A 145 26.17 -5.28 -6.05
C GLN A 145 25.73 -6.29 -4.97
N ALA A 146 26.46 -6.35 -3.86
CA ALA A 146 26.09 -7.20 -2.73
C ALA A 146 24.74 -6.79 -2.11
N GLY A 147 24.46 -5.49 -2.10
CA GLY A 147 23.18 -4.95 -1.66
C GLY A 147 21.99 -5.44 -2.51
N PHE A 148 22.11 -5.46 -3.82
CA PHE A 148 21.09 -6.03 -4.72
C PHE A 148 20.89 -7.52 -4.51
N GLU A 149 21.98 -8.29 -4.37
CA GLU A 149 21.88 -9.73 -4.08
C GLU A 149 21.18 -9.98 -2.73
N ALA A 150 21.50 -9.20 -1.71
CA ALA A 150 20.86 -9.28 -0.40
C ALA A 150 19.36 -8.94 -0.47
N MET A 151 18.97 -7.88 -1.20
CA MET A 151 17.56 -7.52 -1.41
C MET A 151 16.79 -8.65 -2.12
N LYS A 152 17.39 -9.25 -3.13
CA LYS A 152 16.81 -10.41 -3.84
C LYS A 152 16.62 -11.60 -2.89
N ALA A 153 17.63 -11.91 -2.07
CA ALA A 153 17.56 -12.98 -1.08
C ALA A 153 16.52 -12.70 0.02
N ALA A 154 16.35 -11.45 0.41
CA ALA A 154 15.37 -11.03 1.41
C ALA A 154 13.91 -11.16 0.92
N ARG A 155 13.67 -11.47 -0.35
CA ARG A 155 12.33 -11.70 -0.94
C ARG A 155 11.30 -10.62 -0.59
N GLY A 156 11.76 -9.37 -0.61
CA GLY A 156 10.91 -8.20 -0.35
C GLY A 156 10.69 -7.88 1.13
N LEU A 157 11.46 -8.46 2.05
CA LEU A 157 11.44 -8.08 3.47
C LEU A 157 12.21 -6.77 3.72
N ASP A 158 13.20 -6.45 2.86
CA ASP A 158 13.81 -5.11 2.86
C ASP A 158 12.84 -4.09 2.27
N THR A 159 12.46 -3.10 3.07
CA THR A 159 11.52 -2.06 2.65
C THR A 159 12.21 -0.97 1.84
N LYS A 160 13.34 -0.47 2.32
CA LYS A 160 14.16 0.55 1.64
C LYS A 160 15.64 0.37 2.00
N VAL A 161 16.47 0.27 0.97
CA VAL A 161 17.93 0.29 1.11
C VAL A 161 18.45 1.63 0.61
N ILE A 162 19.26 2.31 1.41
CA ILE A 162 19.89 3.58 1.08
C ILE A 162 21.36 3.32 0.77
N ILE A 163 21.85 3.89 -0.34
CA ILE A 163 23.24 3.89 -0.73
C ILE A 163 23.85 5.21 -0.25
N GLU A 164 24.89 5.14 0.56
CA GLU A 164 25.64 6.29 1.03
C GLU A 164 26.83 6.53 0.09
N THR A 165 26.92 7.73 -0.47
CA THR A 165 27.93 8.11 -1.46
C THR A 165 29.11 8.88 -0.86
N GLN A 166 29.08 9.08 0.47
CA GLN A 166 30.16 9.75 1.23
C GLN A 166 30.44 9.02 2.53
#